data_49949b658d1712de69140d80ccec68b9
#
_entry.id   49949b658d1712de69140d80ccec68b9
#
_cell.length_a   1.000
_cell.length_b   1.000
_cell.length_c   1.000
_cell.angle_alpha   90.00
_cell.angle_beta   90.00
_cell.angle_gamma   90.00
#
_symmetry.space_group_name_H-M   'P 1'
#
loop_
_entity.id
_entity.type
_entity.pdbx_description
1 polymer ?
#
loop_
_entity_poly.entity_id
_entity_poly.type
_entity_poly.pdbx_seq_one_letter_code
_entity_poly.pdbx_strand_id
1 'polypeptide(L)'
;MTIAKNAWQYFVTNYQPTTGLVNAVNKYPSTTMWDSASYLAALTAARELGIIDKAEFDRRMLKFLATLNTLVLFRNELPNKAYNTISGQKVDYTNKPGEIGFSALDIGRMLVWLKIIKERYPEYGNSIDNVVLGWDFSHAIDPCGTLYGAYLENGQPKYVQEGRLGYEEYGAAGFQLWGFNTCKASSPQPYELAEI
;
A
#
# COMPACT_ATOMS: atom_id res chain seq x y z
N MET A 1 22.68 12.48 8.37
CA MET A 1 22.89 11.05 8.67
C MET A 1 22.24 10.60 9.99
N THR A 2 22.44 11.29 11.13
CA THR A 2 21.87 10.92 12.45
C THR A 2 20.35 10.87 12.44
N ILE A 3 19.66 11.88 11.89
CA ILE A 3 18.19 11.93 11.82
C ILE A 3 17.62 10.74 11.06
N ALA A 4 18.19 10.41 9.88
CA ALA A 4 17.73 9.27 9.08
C ALA A 4 17.93 7.93 9.80
N LYS A 5 19.06 7.76 10.52
CA LYS A 5 19.31 6.56 11.34
C LYS A 5 18.29 6.46 12.50
N ASN A 6 17.97 7.57 13.15
CA ASN A 6 16.97 7.60 14.22
C ASN A 6 15.57 7.25 13.66
N ALA A 7 15.18 7.81 12.51
CA ALA A 7 13.92 7.48 11.86
C ALA A 7 13.85 5.98 11.47
N TRP A 8 14.96 5.41 10.99
CA TRP A 8 15.04 4.00 10.64
C TRP A 8 14.80 3.08 11.86
N GLN A 9 15.12 3.50 13.08
CA GLN A 9 14.88 2.70 14.30
C GLN A 9 13.40 2.35 14.50
N TYR A 10 12.48 3.19 14.04
CA TYR A 10 11.06 2.86 14.04
C TYR A 10 10.78 1.56 13.26
N PHE A 11 11.34 1.46 12.06
CA PHE A 11 11.16 0.29 11.19
C PHE A 11 11.90 -0.95 11.70
N VAL A 12 13.00 -0.78 12.42
CA VAL A 12 13.71 -1.88 13.10
C VAL A 12 12.85 -2.44 14.25
N THR A 13 12.32 -1.55 15.08
CA THR A 13 11.58 -1.91 16.30
C THR A 13 10.20 -2.53 15.99
N ASN A 14 9.57 -2.10 14.89
CA ASN A 14 8.21 -2.51 14.52
C ASN A 14 8.15 -3.55 13.38
N TYR A 15 9.29 -4.02 12.91
CA TYR A 15 9.39 -5.07 11.89
C TYR A 15 9.00 -6.43 12.44
N GLN A 16 8.19 -7.16 11.69
CA GLN A 16 7.76 -8.52 12.01
C GLN A 16 8.52 -9.54 11.13
N PRO A 17 9.48 -10.28 11.68
CA PRO A 17 10.33 -11.19 10.88
C PRO A 17 9.54 -12.30 10.16
N THR A 18 8.42 -12.74 10.73
CA THR A 18 7.58 -13.81 10.17
C THR A 18 6.93 -13.39 8.85
N THR A 19 6.46 -12.14 8.76
CA THR A 19 5.73 -11.62 7.60
C THR A 19 6.53 -10.62 6.77
N GLY A 20 7.55 -9.98 7.35
CA GLY A 20 8.23 -8.85 6.71
C GLY A 20 7.44 -7.54 6.74
N LEU A 21 6.24 -7.53 7.36
CA LEU A 21 5.43 -6.33 7.56
C LEU A 21 5.97 -5.48 8.70
N VAL A 22 5.57 -4.22 8.74
CA VAL A 22 5.90 -3.28 9.80
C VAL A 22 4.61 -2.70 10.38
N ASN A 23 4.55 -2.58 11.70
CA ASN A 23 3.40 -1.96 12.37
C ASN A 23 3.26 -0.50 11.93
N ALA A 24 2.05 -0.07 11.61
CA ALA A 24 1.74 1.34 11.31
C ALA A 24 1.84 2.23 12.55
N VAL A 25 1.52 1.68 13.71
CA VAL A 25 1.61 2.35 15.02
C VAL A 25 2.56 1.56 15.93
N ASN A 26 3.39 2.28 16.68
CA ASN A 26 4.39 1.65 17.54
C ASN A 26 3.77 0.58 18.47
N LYS A 27 4.30 -0.64 18.41
CA LYS A 27 3.86 -1.81 19.20
C LYS A 27 2.41 -2.28 18.94
N TYR A 28 1.70 -1.73 17.99
CA TYR A 28 0.37 -2.18 17.61
C TYR A 28 0.44 -3.00 16.31
N PRO A 29 0.15 -4.32 16.33
CA PRO A 29 0.44 -5.21 15.22
C PRO A 29 -0.58 -5.12 14.09
N SER A 30 -0.73 -3.96 13.49
CA SER A 30 -1.60 -3.69 12.36
C SER A 30 -0.90 -2.76 11.36
N THR A 31 -1.23 -2.93 10.08
CA THR A 31 -0.75 -2.08 8.98
C THR A 31 -1.81 -1.95 7.89
N THR A 32 -1.78 -0.83 7.16
CA THR A 32 -2.54 -0.61 5.92
C THR A 32 -1.62 -0.72 4.70
N MET A 33 -2.17 -0.67 3.48
CA MET A 33 -1.34 -0.58 2.27
C MET A 33 -0.61 0.77 2.18
N TRP A 34 -1.20 1.85 2.72
CA TRP A 34 -0.55 3.15 2.83
C TRP A 34 0.72 3.10 3.68
N ASP A 35 0.62 2.49 4.87
CA ASP A 35 1.75 2.35 5.80
C ASP A 35 2.80 1.37 5.27
N SER A 36 2.35 0.29 4.63
CA SER A 36 3.23 -0.67 3.97
C SER A 36 4.02 -0.04 2.82
N ALA A 37 3.40 0.86 2.04
CA ALA A 37 4.09 1.66 1.03
C ALA A 37 5.10 2.63 1.66
N SER A 38 4.78 3.21 2.82
CA SER A 38 5.73 4.05 3.59
C SER A 38 6.94 3.24 4.06
N TYR A 39 6.74 1.97 4.43
CA TYR A 39 7.84 1.08 4.76
C TYR A 39 8.73 0.79 3.55
N LEU A 40 8.17 0.54 2.36
CA LEU A 40 8.96 0.36 1.13
C LEU A 40 9.80 1.60 0.82
N ALA A 41 9.22 2.79 0.99
CA ALA A 41 9.94 4.07 0.86
C ALA A 41 11.12 4.15 1.83
N ALA A 42 10.88 3.86 3.10
CA ALA A 42 11.89 3.91 4.15
C ALA A 42 12.98 2.84 3.96
N LEU A 43 12.62 1.63 3.53
CA LEU A 43 13.56 0.55 3.23
C LEU A 43 14.49 0.93 2.08
N THR A 44 13.93 1.50 1.01
CA THR A 44 14.69 2.03 -0.13
C THR A 44 15.63 3.16 0.30
N ALA A 45 15.12 4.14 1.06
CA ALA A 45 15.94 5.25 1.56
C ALA A 45 17.05 4.77 2.49
N ALA A 46 16.78 3.80 3.37
CA ALA A 46 17.80 3.24 4.27
C ALA A 46 18.93 2.55 3.50
N ARG A 47 18.62 1.87 2.41
CA ARG A 47 19.61 1.27 1.49
C ARG A 47 20.44 2.32 0.78
N GLU A 48 19.79 3.33 0.19
CA GLU A 48 20.46 4.40 -0.58
C GLU A 48 21.35 5.27 0.28
N LEU A 49 20.96 5.49 1.54
CA LEU A 49 21.75 6.25 2.50
C LEU A 49 22.85 5.41 3.19
N GLY A 50 22.99 4.13 2.86
CA GLY A 50 23.97 3.24 3.48
C GLY A 50 23.70 3.00 4.98
N ILE A 51 22.44 3.11 5.42
CA ILE A 51 22.02 2.79 6.80
C ILE A 51 21.95 1.28 6.99
N ILE A 52 21.52 0.57 5.93
CA ILE A 52 21.54 -0.89 5.84
C ILE A 52 22.35 -1.33 4.62
N ASP A 53 22.94 -2.51 4.69
CA ASP A 53 23.64 -3.12 3.58
C ASP A 53 22.68 -3.81 2.58
N LYS A 54 23.25 -4.35 1.49
CA LYS A 54 22.46 -5.06 0.47
C LYS A 54 21.80 -6.32 1.04
N ALA A 55 22.48 -7.05 1.89
CA ALA A 55 21.97 -8.32 2.43
C ALA A 55 20.72 -8.09 3.30
N GLU A 56 20.75 -7.06 4.15
CA GLU A 56 19.58 -6.67 4.97
C GLU A 56 18.44 -6.15 4.10
N PHE A 57 18.74 -5.33 3.09
CA PHE A 57 17.75 -4.85 2.13
C PHE A 57 17.05 -6.01 1.41
N ASP A 58 17.84 -6.92 0.80
CA ASP A 58 17.34 -8.08 0.06
C ASP A 58 16.47 -8.96 0.96
N ARG A 59 16.94 -9.27 2.16
CA ARG A 59 16.22 -10.09 3.14
C ARG A 59 14.84 -9.50 3.47
N ARG A 60 14.77 -8.18 3.72
CA ARG A 60 13.52 -7.50 4.04
C ARG A 60 12.60 -7.38 2.84
N MET A 61 13.15 -7.02 1.67
CA MET A 61 12.39 -6.86 0.43
C MET A 61 11.76 -8.19 -0.01
N LEU A 62 12.56 -9.25 -0.09
CA LEU A 62 12.07 -10.57 -0.49
C LEU A 62 10.98 -11.10 0.47
N LYS A 63 11.19 -10.89 1.78
CA LYS A 63 10.19 -11.32 2.77
C LYS A 63 8.89 -10.54 2.64
N PHE A 64 8.96 -9.22 2.47
CA PHE A 64 7.80 -8.36 2.26
C PHE A 64 7.02 -8.75 1.00
N LEU A 65 7.71 -8.89 -0.15
CA LEU A 65 7.09 -9.26 -1.42
C LEU A 65 6.46 -10.65 -1.37
N ALA A 66 7.13 -11.63 -0.72
CA ALA A 66 6.56 -12.96 -0.53
C ALA A 66 5.25 -12.91 0.28
N THR A 67 5.20 -12.10 1.33
CA THR A 67 3.97 -11.90 2.11
C THR A 67 2.91 -11.21 1.27
N LEU A 68 3.25 -10.13 0.57
CA LEU A 68 2.30 -9.37 -0.25
C LEU A 68 1.65 -10.26 -1.35
N ASN A 69 2.42 -11.19 -1.93
CA ASN A 69 1.94 -12.20 -2.89
C ASN A 69 0.97 -13.23 -2.29
N THR A 70 0.96 -13.40 -0.97
CA THR A 70 0.16 -14.43 -0.29
C THR A 70 -0.93 -13.86 0.61
N LEU A 71 -1.08 -12.53 0.68
CA LEU A 71 -2.16 -11.90 1.43
C LEU A 71 -3.53 -12.35 0.90
N VAL A 72 -4.42 -12.69 1.81
CA VAL A 72 -5.80 -12.97 1.46
C VAL A 72 -6.49 -11.65 1.14
N LEU A 73 -6.92 -11.48 -0.10
CA LEU A 73 -7.52 -10.24 -0.60
C LEU A 73 -8.95 -10.06 -0.10
N PHE A 74 -9.43 -8.83 -0.05
CA PHE A 74 -10.84 -8.52 0.10
C PHE A 74 -11.60 -9.03 -1.12
N ARG A 75 -12.53 -9.96 -0.93
CA ARG A 75 -13.35 -10.58 -2.00
C ARG A 75 -12.55 -11.12 -3.21
N ASN A 76 -11.28 -11.48 -3.01
CA ASN A 76 -10.31 -11.84 -4.06
C ASN A 76 -10.03 -10.71 -5.08
N GLU A 77 -10.32 -9.46 -4.75
CA GLU A 77 -10.09 -8.29 -5.57
C GLU A 77 -8.75 -7.63 -5.23
N LEU A 78 -8.73 -6.86 -4.17
CA LEU A 78 -7.60 -6.03 -3.74
C LEU A 78 -7.26 -6.27 -2.26
N PRO A 79 -6.07 -5.85 -1.80
CA PRO A 79 -5.72 -5.93 -0.38
C PRO A 79 -6.78 -5.29 0.51
N ASN A 80 -7.15 -5.99 1.59
CA ASN A 80 -8.01 -5.44 2.64
C ASN A 80 -7.40 -4.18 3.26
N LYS A 81 -8.21 -3.26 3.78
CA LYS A 81 -7.73 -1.99 4.37
C LYS A 81 -6.71 -2.18 5.48
N ALA A 82 -6.80 -3.26 6.26
CA ALA A 82 -5.86 -3.54 7.32
C ALA A 82 -5.49 -5.03 7.43
N TYR A 83 -4.25 -5.28 7.84
CA TYR A 83 -3.71 -6.61 8.10
C TYR A 83 -3.00 -6.64 9.43
N ASN A 84 -3.12 -7.77 10.15
CA ASN A 84 -2.28 -8.05 11.31
C ASN A 84 -0.85 -8.30 10.84
N THR A 85 0.10 -7.55 11.36
CA THR A 85 1.49 -7.61 10.90
C THR A 85 2.23 -8.88 11.33
N ILE A 86 1.80 -9.53 12.42
CA ILE A 86 2.42 -10.78 12.91
C ILE A 86 1.96 -11.97 12.07
N SER A 87 0.65 -12.06 11.78
CA SER A 87 0.06 -13.23 11.11
C SER A 87 -0.19 -13.03 9.61
N GLY A 88 -0.24 -11.81 9.10
CA GLY A 88 -0.67 -11.50 7.74
C GLY A 88 -2.17 -11.65 7.50
N GLN A 89 -2.98 -11.89 8.54
CA GLN A 89 -4.42 -12.05 8.41
C GLN A 89 -5.13 -10.71 8.21
N LYS A 90 -6.25 -10.73 7.45
CA LYS A 90 -7.17 -9.60 7.34
C LYS A 90 -7.76 -9.26 8.71
N VAL A 91 -7.74 -7.98 9.06
CA VAL A 91 -8.31 -7.48 10.32
C VAL A 91 -9.09 -6.19 10.09
N ASP A 92 -9.91 -5.85 11.07
CA ASP A 92 -10.50 -4.51 11.18
C ASP A 92 -9.52 -3.52 11.84
N TYR A 93 -9.91 -2.26 11.99
CA TYR A 93 -9.08 -1.23 12.62
C TYR A 93 -8.86 -1.44 14.13
N THR A 94 -9.59 -2.37 14.76
CA THR A 94 -9.35 -2.80 16.14
C THR A 94 -8.47 -4.03 16.23
N ASN A 95 -7.90 -4.46 15.08
CA ASN A 95 -7.05 -5.64 14.93
C ASN A 95 -7.77 -6.99 15.21
N LYS A 96 -9.08 -7.02 15.08
CA LYS A 96 -9.89 -8.25 15.12
C LYS A 96 -9.98 -8.85 13.70
N PRO A 97 -9.95 -10.18 13.56
CA PRO A 97 -10.13 -10.83 12.27
C PRO A 97 -11.39 -10.36 11.53
N GLY A 98 -11.27 -9.94 10.28
CA GLY A 98 -12.39 -9.48 9.47
C GLY A 98 -12.01 -8.82 8.16
N GLU A 99 -12.98 -8.78 7.25
CA GLU A 99 -12.92 -7.99 6.03
C GLU A 99 -13.57 -6.62 6.27
N ILE A 100 -12.95 -5.56 5.78
CA ILE A 100 -13.49 -4.19 5.93
C ILE A 100 -13.45 -3.37 4.63
N GLY A 101 -13.06 -3.98 3.53
CA GLY A 101 -12.95 -3.31 2.23
C GLY A 101 -11.52 -3.04 1.81
N PHE A 102 -11.37 -2.26 0.75
CA PHE A 102 -10.08 -1.74 0.28
C PHE A 102 -10.16 -0.23 0.07
N SER A 103 -9.01 0.43 -0.03
CA SER A 103 -8.86 1.84 -0.40
C SER A 103 -8.06 1.95 -1.69
N ALA A 104 -8.62 2.55 -2.74
CA ALA A 104 -7.89 2.80 -3.98
C ALA A 104 -6.73 3.78 -3.76
N LEU A 105 -6.86 4.72 -2.81
CA LEU A 105 -5.79 5.67 -2.51
C LEU A 105 -4.57 4.97 -1.89
N ASP A 106 -4.80 4.05 -0.96
CA ASP A 106 -3.75 3.24 -0.34
C ASP A 106 -3.07 2.34 -1.37
N ILE A 107 -3.87 1.71 -2.25
CA ILE A 107 -3.39 0.87 -3.35
C ILE A 107 -2.57 1.72 -4.33
N GLY A 108 -3.05 2.90 -4.72
CA GLY A 108 -2.33 3.82 -5.60
C GLY A 108 -0.95 4.16 -5.06
N ARG A 109 -0.84 4.48 -3.77
CA ARG A 109 0.46 4.71 -3.12
C ARG A 109 1.35 3.47 -3.14
N MET A 110 0.80 2.29 -2.90
CA MET A 110 1.55 1.04 -3.00
C MET A 110 2.07 0.82 -4.42
N LEU A 111 1.24 1.06 -5.44
CA LEU A 111 1.61 0.95 -6.85
C LEU A 111 2.77 1.89 -7.23
N VAL A 112 2.79 3.14 -6.70
CA VAL A 112 3.94 4.06 -6.89
C VAL A 112 5.23 3.42 -6.41
N TRP A 113 5.25 2.90 -5.18
CA TRP A 113 6.47 2.36 -4.60
C TRP A 113 6.89 1.02 -5.21
N LEU A 114 5.95 0.16 -5.56
CA LEU A 114 6.24 -1.07 -6.31
C LEU A 114 6.85 -0.74 -7.68
N LYS A 115 6.34 0.28 -8.39
CA LYS A 115 6.92 0.71 -9.66
C LYS A 115 8.33 1.26 -9.51
N ILE A 116 8.56 2.14 -8.53
CA ILE A 116 9.90 2.69 -8.23
C ILE A 116 10.90 1.56 -7.95
N ILE A 117 10.51 0.59 -7.13
CA ILE A 117 11.39 -0.54 -6.78
C ILE A 117 11.65 -1.43 -8.00
N LYS A 118 10.63 -1.72 -8.79
CA LYS A 118 10.78 -2.52 -10.02
C LYS A 118 11.78 -1.91 -10.99
N GLU A 119 11.72 -0.58 -11.20
CA GLU A 119 12.63 0.11 -12.11
C GLU A 119 14.05 0.25 -11.54
N ARG A 120 14.16 0.47 -10.24
CA ARG A 120 15.46 0.71 -9.58
C ARG A 120 16.21 -0.57 -9.23
N TYR A 121 15.48 -1.66 -8.98
CA TYR A 121 15.99 -2.98 -8.59
C TYR A 121 15.32 -4.06 -9.43
N PRO A 122 15.72 -4.22 -10.71
CA PRO A 122 15.07 -5.13 -11.65
C PRO A 122 15.01 -6.59 -11.19
N GLU A 123 15.92 -7.00 -10.29
CA GLU A 123 15.94 -8.33 -9.69
C GLU A 123 14.65 -8.71 -8.94
N TYR A 124 13.86 -7.72 -8.49
CA TYR A 124 12.54 -7.94 -7.85
C TYR A 124 11.37 -7.85 -8.83
N GLY A 125 11.62 -7.49 -10.09
CA GLY A 125 10.59 -7.18 -11.09
C GLY A 125 9.53 -8.28 -11.20
N ASN A 126 9.93 -9.54 -11.37
CA ASN A 126 9.00 -10.67 -11.49
C ASN A 126 8.13 -10.85 -10.22
N SER A 127 8.71 -10.67 -9.03
CA SER A 127 7.95 -10.80 -7.78
C SER A 127 6.92 -9.67 -7.63
N ILE A 128 7.27 -8.46 -8.07
CA ILE A 128 6.39 -7.30 -8.07
C ILE A 128 5.27 -7.47 -9.10
N ASP A 129 5.60 -7.93 -10.30
CA ASP A 129 4.58 -8.19 -11.35
C ASP A 129 3.58 -9.24 -10.88
N ASN A 130 4.04 -10.32 -10.24
CA ASN A 130 3.14 -11.32 -9.67
C ASN A 130 2.17 -10.73 -8.63
N VAL A 131 2.62 -9.80 -7.78
CA VAL A 131 1.75 -9.09 -6.84
C VAL A 131 0.68 -8.32 -7.59
N VAL A 132 1.09 -7.44 -8.52
CA VAL A 132 0.16 -6.51 -9.18
C VAL A 132 -0.78 -7.24 -10.14
N LEU A 133 -0.30 -8.25 -10.87
CA LEU A 133 -1.12 -9.08 -11.76
C LEU A 133 -2.08 -10.03 -11.01
N GLY A 134 -1.81 -10.28 -9.74
CA GLY A 134 -2.72 -11.04 -8.86
C GLY A 134 -3.89 -10.23 -8.31
N TRP A 135 -3.94 -8.91 -8.56
CA TRP A 135 -4.98 -8.01 -8.07
C TRP A 135 -6.02 -7.73 -9.15
N ASP A 136 -7.31 -7.72 -8.76
CA ASP A 136 -8.41 -7.32 -9.62
C ASP A 136 -8.79 -5.86 -9.34
N PHE A 137 -8.52 -5.00 -10.31
CA PHE A 137 -8.76 -3.56 -10.21
C PHE A 137 -10.14 -3.14 -10.74
N SER A 138 -10.97 -4.07 -11.19
CA SER A 138 -12.24 -3.79 -11.90
C SER A 138 -13.21 -2.90 -11.12
N HIS A 139 -13.16 -2.97 -9.78
CA HIS A 139 -13.98 -2.14 -8.90
C HIS A 139 -13.24 -0.95 -8.27
N ALA A 140 -11.92 -0.84 -8.48
CA ALA A 140 -11.11 0.24 -7.92
C ALA A 140 -11.00 1.45 -8.85
N ILE A 141 -11.18 1.24 -10.15
CA ILE A 141 -11.10 2.30 -11.15
C ILE A 141 -12.12 2.07 -12.26
N ASP A 142 -12.90 3.09 -12.59
CA ASP A 142 -13.86 3.02 -13.70
C ASP A 142 -13.23 3.40 -15.04
N PRO A 143 -13.91 3.16 -16.19
CA PRO A 143 -13.42 3.53 -17.52
C PRO A 143 -13.15 5.02 -17.70
N CYS A 144 -13.77 5.87 -16.89
CA CYS A 144 -13.55 7.32 -16.90
C CYS A 144 -12.33 7.74 -16.07
N GLY A 145 -11.71 6.79 -15.35
CA GLY A 145 -10.54 7.04 -14.52
C GLY A 145 -10.85 7.67 -13.16
N THR A 146 -12.02 7.36 -12.59
CA THR A 146 -12.41 7.71 -11.22
C THR A 146 -12.00 6.57 -10.29
N LEU A 147 -11.45 6.89 -9.12
CA LEU A 147 -11.03 5.90 -8.12
C LEU A 147 -12.14 5.58 -7.13
N TYR A 148 -12.26 4.31 -6.76
CA TYR A 148 -13.24 3.80 -5.82
C TYR A 148 -12.58 2.96 -4.73
N GLY A 149 -13.03 3.17 -3.49
CA GLY A 149 -12.77 2.25 -2.39
C GLY A 149 -13.97 1.35 -2.12
N ALA A 150 -13.77 0.34 -1.28
CA ALA A 150 -14.81 -0.56 -0.85
C ALA A 150 -14.98 -0.56 0.67
N TYR A 151 -16.19 -0.80 1.14
CA TYR A 151 -16.50 -1.15 2.53
C TYR A 151 -17.62 -2.18 2.58
N LEU A 152 -17.87 -2.76 3.75
CA LEU A 152 -18.99 -3.67 3.94
C LEU A 152 -20.20 -2.93 4.54
N GLU A 153 -21.35 -3.07 3.88
CA GLU A 153 -22.64 -2.65 4.38
C GLU A 153 -23.54 -3.88 4.47
N ASN A 154 -23.94 -4.24 5.69
CA ASN A 154 -24.70 -5.48 5.95
C ASN A 154 -24.04 -6.75 5.38
N GLY A 155 -22.71 -6.84 5.45
CA GLY A 155 -21.93 -7.96 4.93
C GLY A 155 -21.76 -8.01 3.40
N GLN A 156 -22.31 -7.02 2.68
CA GLN A 156 -22.17 -6.89 1.23
C GLN A 156 -21.16 -5.79 0.88
N PRO A 157 -20.32 -5.98 -0.17
CA PRO A 157 -19.40 -4.95 -0.61
C PRO A 157 -20.18 -3.76 -1.19
N LYS A 158 -19.76 -2.56 -0.82
CA LYS A 158 -20.24 -1.30 -1.37
C LYS A 158 -19.05 -0.49 -1.84
N TYR A 159 -19.06 -0.10 -3.11
CA TYR A 159 -18.01 0.66 -3.75
C TYR A 159 -18.42 2.14 -3.76
N VAL A 160 -17.50 3.01 -3.32
CA VAL A 160 -17.74 4.46 -3.23
C VAL A 160 -16.53 5.21 -3.77
N GLN A 161 -16.79 6.32 -4.42
CA GLN A 161 -15.72 7.17 -4.92
C GLN A 161 -14.83 7.64 -3.76
N GLU A 162 -13.52 7.49 -3.93
CA GLU A 162 -12.50 8.01 -3.03
C GLU A 162 -11.87 9.27 -3.62
N GLY A 163 -12.58 10.41 -3.51
CA GLY A 163 -12.11 11.72 -3.96
C GLY A 163 -11.65 12.58 -2.78
N ARG A 164 -10.35 12.90 -2.73
CA ARG A 164 -9.78 13.83 -1.75
C ARG A 164 -8.64 14.59 -2.39
N LEU A 165 -8.75 15.90 -2.45
CA LEU A 165 -7.74 16.78 -3.02
C LEU A 165 -6.33 16.44 -2.51
N GLY A 166 -5.41 16.22 -3.44
CA GLY A 166 -4.03 15.82 -3.19
C GLY A 166 -3.82 14.32 -2.98
N TYR A 167 -4.74 13.63 -2.32
CA TYR A 167 -4.66 12.18 -2.11
C TYR A 167 -5.11 11.40 -3.35
N GLU A 168 -6.19 11.85 -3.98
CA GLU A 168 -6.73 11.20 -5.18
C GLU A 168 -5.74 11.31 -6.34
N GLU A 169 -5.21 12.50 -6.62
CA GLU A 169 -4.23 12.72 -7.68
C GLU A 169 -2.95 11.92 -7.44
N TYR A 170 -2.51 11.86 -6.18
CA TYR A 170 -1.35 11.03 -5.81
C TYR A 170 -1.62 9.54 -6.01
N GLY A 171 -2.79 9.04 -5.59
CA GLY A 171 -3.22 7.66 -5.83
C GLY A 171 -3.36 7.36 -7.32
N ALA A 172 -3.98 8.26 -8.07
CA ALA A 172 -4.15 8.17 -9.51
C ALA A 172 -2.81 8.04 -10.26
N ALA A 173 -1.78 8.79 -9.84
CA ALA A 173 -0.44 8.65 -10.40
C ALA A 173 0.10 7.21 -10.25
N GLY A 174 -0.21 6.52 -9.15
CA GLY A 174 0.13 5.13 -8.95
C GLY A 174 -0.51 4.22 -10.01
N PHE A 175 -1.81 4.34 -10.21
CA PHE A 175 -2.52 3.57 -11.25
C PHE A 175 -2.00 3.89 -12.65
N GLN A 176 -1.74 5.17 -12.95
CA GLN A 176 -1.23 5.61 -14.25
C GLN A 176 0.15 5.00 -14.58
N LEU A 177 1.03 4.85 -13.59
CA LEU A 177 2.34 4.21 -13.75
C LEU A 177 2.23 2.73 -14.18
N TRP A 178 1.08 2.10 -13.98
CA TRP A 178 0.78 0.72 -14.38
C TRP A 178 -0.15 0.64 -15.59
N GLY A 179 -0.40 1.77 -16.27
CA GLY A 179 -1.11 1.81 -17.55
C GLY A 179 -2.63 2.01 -17.45
N PHE A 180 -3.17 2.28 -16.25
CA PHE A 180 -4.59 2.59 -16.11
C PHE A 180 -4.90 4.01 -16.59
N ASN A 181 -6.09 4.19 -17.18
CA ASN A 181 -6.62 5.53 -17.45
C ASN A 181 -7.09 6.16 -16.13
N THR A 182 -6.55 7.33 -15.79
CA THR A 182 -6.86 8.05 -14.54
C THR A 182 -7.31 9.49 -14.81
N CYS A 183 -7.86 9.75 -15.99
CA CYS A 183 -8.10 11.12 -16.46
C CYS A 183 -8.95 11.98 -15.50
N LYS A 184 -9.93 11.39 -14.82
CA LYS A 184 -10.74 12.10 -13.81
C LYS A 184 -10.01 12.27 -12.49
N ALA A 185 -9.46 11.18 -11.96
CA ALA A 185 -8.78 11.19 -10.66
C ALA A 185 -7.46 11.99 -10.67
N SER A 186 -6.84 12.17 -11.84
CA SER A 186 -5.63 12.99 -12.01
C SER A 186 -5.91 14.48 -12.17
N SER A 187 -7.18 14.89 -12.31
CA SER A 187 -7.57 16.28 -12.48
C SER A 187 -8.11 16.81 -11.17
N PRO A 188 -7.59 17.94 -10.64
CA PRO A 188 -8.14 18.52 -9.43
C PRO A 188 -9.62 18.87 -9.67
N GLN A 189 -10.49 18.31 -8.82
CA GLN A 189 -11.92 18.64 -8.84
C GLN A 189 -12.10 20.13 -8.47
N PRO A 190 -12.99 20.87 -9.13
CA PRO A 190 -13.36 22.17 -8.64
C PRO A 190 -13.95 22.02 -7.24
N TYR A 191 -13.37 22.71 -6.26
CA TYR A 191 -13.88 22.75 -4.89
C TYR A 191 -14.57 24.08 -4.63
N GLU A 192 -15.66 24.04 -3.88
CA GLU A 192 -16.29 25.24 -3.36
C GLU A 192 -15.71 25.55 -1.98
N LEU A 193 -15.28 26.79 -1.78
CA LEU A 193 -14.92 27.27 -0.44
C LEU A 193 -16.22 27.49 0.35
N ALA A 194 -16.47 26.63 1.35
CA ALA A 194 -17.52 26.90 2.32
C ALA A 194 -16.96 27.84 3.40
N GLU A 195 -17.53 29.03 3.54
CA GLU A 195 -17.33 29.85 4.74
C GLU A 195 -18.01 29.13 5.94
N ILE A 196 -17.22 28.86 6.99
CA ILE A 196 -17.70 28.27 8.25
C ILE A 196 -18.07 29.39 9.23
#